data_fefa2976145c8223854bdc4200abb744
#
_entry.id   fefa2976145c8223854bdc4200abb744
#
_cell.length_a   1.000
_cell.length_b   1.000
_cell.length_c   1.000
_cell.angle_alpha   90.00
_cell.angle_beta   90.00
_cell.angle_gamma   90.00
#
_symmetry.space_group_name_H-M   'P 1'
#
loop_
_entity.id
_entity.type
_entity.pdbx_description
1 polymer ?
#
loop_
_entity_poly.entity_id
_entity_poly.type
_entity_poly.pdbx_seq_one_letter_code
_entity_poly.pdbx_strand_id
1 'polypeptide(L)'
;MGKITGFLEIDRQDRKYLPAADRIRNYKEFVIPLAEEAVKDQAARCMDCGIPYCHNGCPVNNQIPDWNDLVYHSDWEEACRNLHSTNNFPEFTGRICPAPCEPSCTLNLTDQPATIQSIECTILVRAFDSLLHTSPAAYHHLSSAPI
;
A
#
# COMPACT_ATOMS: atom_id res chain seq x y z
N MET A 1 0.55 15.49 -0.19
CA MET A 1 -0.43 15.38 0.94
C MET A 1 -1.78 14.97 0.38
N GLY A 2 -2.35 13.86 0.86
CA GLY A 2 -3.68 13.41 0.49
C GLY A 2 -4.76 14.44 0.83
N LYS A 3 -5.98 14.01 1.08
CA LYS A 3 -7.06 14.92 1.49
C LYS A 3 -6.86 15.32 2.96
N ILE A 4 -6.72 16.61 3.25
CA ILE A 4 -6.42 17.13 4.61
C ILE A 4 -7.40 16.61 5.68
N THR A 5 -8.67 16.45 5.32
CA THR A 5 -9.75 15.97 6.20
C THR A 5 -10.14 14.50 5.94
N GLY A 6 -9.39 13.80 5.10
CA GLY A 6 -9.74 12.44 4.65
C GLY A 6 -9.93 11.46 5.80
N PHE A 7 -9.10 11.56 6.83
CA PHE A 7 -9.20 10.71 8.03
C PHE A 7 -10.45 10.96 8.89
N LEU A 8 -11.11 12.12 8.72
CA LEU A 8 -12.37 12.46 9.41
C LEU A 8 -13.62 12.05 8.64
N GLU A 9 -13.51 11.90 7.32
CA GLU A 9 -14.63 11.74 6.40
C GLU A 9 -14.76 10.32 5.83
N ILE A 10 -13.64 9.59 5.82
CA ILE A 10 -13.55 8.28 5.15
C ILE A 10 -13.33 7.22 6.21
N ASP A 11 -14.23 6.26 6.30
CA ASP A 11 -14.07 5.10 7.18
C ASP A 11 -12.96 4.16 6.66
N ARG A 12 -12.27 3.49 7.59
CA ARG A 12 -11.29 2.48 7.25
C ARG A 12 -11.95 1.31 6.52
N GLN A 13 -11.33 0.90 5.42
CA GLN A 13 -11.68 -0.32 4.69
C GLN A 13 -10.43 -1.16 4.48
N ASP A 14 -10.52 -2.44 4.81
CA ASP A 14 -9.48 -3.41 4.54
C ASP A 14 -9.87 -4.32 3.37
N ARG A 15 -8.86 -4.91 2.74
CA ARG A 15 -9.05 -6.00 1.80
C ARG A 15 -9.81 -7.15 2.46
N LYS A 16 -10.51 -7.94 1.67
CA LYS A 16 -11.26 -9.11 2.15
C LYS A 16 -10.52 -10.39 1.78
N TYR A 17 -10.99 -11.47 2.34
CA TYR A 17 -10.49 -12.81 2.04
C TYR A 17 -11.64 -13.70 1.60
N LEU A 18 -11.35 -14.63 0.67
CA LEU A 18 -12.29 -15.68 0.32
C LEU A 18 -12.67 -16.50 1.58
N PRO A 19 -13.90 -17.03 1.65
CA PRO A 19 -14.30 -17.90 2.74
C PRO A 19 -13.33 -19.07 2.94
N ALA A 20 -13.08 -19.48 4.18
CA ALA A 20 -12.13 -20.55 4.49
C ALA A 20 -12.45 -21.86 3.76
N ALA A 21 -13.72 -22.20 3.61
CA ALA A 21 -14.18 -23.39 2.88
C ALA A 21 -13.75 -23.41 1.39
N ASP A 22 -13.61 -22.23 0.79
CA ASP A 22 -13.17 -22.10 -0.61
C ASP A 22 -11.63 -22.08 -0.73
N ARG A 23 -10.95 -21.45 0.22
CA ARG A 23 -9.48 -21.37 0.25
C ARG A 23 -8.80 -22.73 0.38
N ILE A 24 -9.36 -23.64 1.16
CA ILE A 24 -8.76 -24.97 1.41
C ILE A 24 -8.85 -25.92 0.19
N ARG A 25 -9.61 -25.55 -0.85
CA ARG A 25 -9.84 -26.37 -2.03
C ARG A 25 -8.83 -26.16 -3.15
N ASN A 26 -8.03 -25.12 -3.07
CA ASN A 26 -7.06 -24.76 -4.11
C ASN A 26 -5.92 -23.92 -3.53
N TYR A 27 -4.89 -23.67 -4.35
CA TYR A 27 -3.70 -22.87 -4.00
C TYR A 27 -3.68 -21.52 -4.73
N LYS A 28 -4.84 -21.04 -5.17
CA LYS A 28 -4.94 -19.73 -5.85
C LYS A 28 -4.94 -18.59 -4.85
N GLU A 29 -4.74 -17.36 -5.34
CA GLU A 29 -4.87 -16.14 -4.55
C GLU A 29 -6.26 -16.10 -3.89
N PHE A 30 -6.28 -15.84 -2.60
CA PHE A 30 -7.50 -15.78 -1.79
C PHE A 30 -7.78 -14.38 -1.24
N VAL A 31 -6.87 -13.44 -1.45
CA VAL A 31 -7.07 -12.04 -1.09
C VAL A 31 -7.98 -11.40 -2.12
N ILE A 32 -9.03 -10.74 -1.67
CA ILE A 32 -9.92 -9.92 -2.48
C ILE A 32 -9.44 -8.48 -2.31
N PRO A 33 -8.76 -7.89 -3.31
CA PRO A 33 -8.24 -6.54 -3.22
C PRO A 33 -9.38 -5.53 -3.12
N LEU A 34 -9.06 -4.33 -2.62
CA LEU A 34 -9.95 -3.19 -2.72
C LEU A 34 -10.05 -2.71 -4.18
N ALA A 35 -11.20 -2.17 -4.53
CA ALA A 35 -11.34 -1.45 -5.80
C ALA A 35 -10.42 -0.21 -5.80
N GLU A 36 -9.97 0.22 -6.98
CA GLU A 36 -9.01 1.32 -7.12
C GLU A 36 -9.47 2.60 -6.41
N GLU A 37 -10.72 2.99 -6.60
CA GLU A 37 -11.28 4.18 -5.94
C GLU A 37 -11.23 4.04 -4.42
N ALA A 38 -11.56 2.86 -3.89
CA ALA A 38 -11.49 2.60 -2.45
C ALA A 38 -10.04 2.66 -1.93
N VAL A 39 -9.05 2.21 -2.72
CA VAL A 39 -7.63 2.34 -2.34
C VAL A 39 -7.19 3.80 -2.28
N LYS A 40 -7.61 4.63 -3.24
CA LYS A 40 -7.34 6.07 -3.24
C LYS A 40 -8.00 6.77 -2.04
N ASP A 41 -9.22 6.38 -1.72
CA ASP A 41 -9.92 6.87 -0.51
C ASP A 41 -9.16 6.46 0.76
N GLN A 42 -8.67 5.23 0.83
CA GLN A 42 -7.88 4.80 1.98
C GLN A 42 -6.52 5.53 2.06
N ALA A 43 -5.88 5.80 0.93
CA ALA A 43 -4.67 6.60 0.88
C ALA A 43 -4.92 8.05 1.35
N ALA A 44 -6.10 8.62 1.00
CA ALA A 44 -6.53 9.94 1.44
C ALA A 44 -6.68 10.07 2.97
N ARG A 45 -6.82 8.94 3.70
CA ARG A 45 -6.86 8.94 5.18
C ARG A 45 -5.50 9.24 5.81
N CYS A 46 -4.41 9.16 5.07
CA CYS A 46 -3.09 9.49 5.59
C CYS A 46 -2.98 10.98 5.91
N MET A 47 -2.65 11.30 7.17
CA MET A 47 -2.50 12.69 7.62
C MET A 47 -1.18 13.35 7.18
N ASP A 48 -0.29 12.61 6.53
CA ASP A 48 1.05 13.10 6.16
C ASP A 48 1.78 13.73 7.36
N CYS A 49 1.96 12.94 8.41
CA CYS A 49 2.53 13.42 9.67
C CYS A 49 3.98 13.86 9.48
N GLY A 50 4.34 15.08 9.96
CA GLY A 50 5.72 15.57 9.95
C GLY A 50 6.71 14.69 10.74
N ILE A 51 6.20 13.90 11.70
CA ILE A 51 6.93 12.81 12.36
C ILE A 51 6.13 11.54 12.12
N PRO A 52 6.45 10.78 11.05
CA PRO A 52 5.67 9.61 10.68
C PRO A 52 6.05 8.39 11.53
N TYR A 53 5.35 8.17 12.63
CA TYR A 53 5.58 7.01 13.50
C TYR A 53 5.41 5.67 12.78
N CYS A 54 4.64 5.63 11.70
CA CYS A 54 4.52 4.46 10.85
C CYS A 54 5.85 4.06 10.20
N HIS A 55 6.75 5.00 9.86
CA HIS A 55 8.12 4.71 9.40
C HIS A 55 8.89 3.96 10.49
N ASN A 56 8.88 4.46 11.72
CA ASN A 56 9.60 3.85 12.83
C ASN A 56 9.00 2.49 13.21
N GLY A 57 7.71 2.30 12.98
CA GLY A 57 7.02 1.03 13.17
C GLY A 57 7.31 0.00 12.09
N CYS A 58 7.83 0.43 10.94
CA CYS A 58 8.21 -0.44 9.83
C CYS A 58 9.69 -0.85 9.94
N PRO A 59 10.04 -2.15 10.06
CA PRO A 59 11.44 -2.58 10.16
C PRO A 59 12.33 -2.20 8.97
N VAL A 60 11.73 -1.97 7.80
CA VAL A 60 12.45 -1.53 6.59
C VAL A 60 12.32 -0.03 6.33
N ASN A 61 11.69 0.70 7.24
CA ASN A 61 11.48 2.16 7.16
C ASN A 61 10.80 2.61 5.86
N ASN A 62 9.73 1.93 5.45
CA ASN A 62 8.94 2.33 4.30
C ASN A 62 8.47 3.78 4.42
N GLN A 63 8.59 4.55 3.34
CA GLN A 63 8.17 5.96 3.26
C GLN A 63 6.64 6.05 3.07
N ILE A 64 5.91 5.64 4.10
CA ILE A 64 4.47 5.39 4.04
C ILE A 64 3.63 6.62 3.68
N PRO A 65 3.83 7.82 4.25
CA PRO A 65 3.10 9.00 3.83
C PRO A 65 3.34 9.37 2.37
N ASP A 66 4.59 9.26 1.90
CA ASP A 66 4.98 9.65 0.55
C ASP A 66 4.24 8.81 -0.50
N TRP A 67 4.29 7.48 -0.41
CA TRP A 67 3.57 6.66 -1.39
C TRP A 67 2.06 6.67 -1.19
N ASN A 68 1.52 6.97 0.01
CA ASN A 68 0.09 7.22 0.16
C ASN A 68 -0.36 8.47 -0.61
N ASP A 69 0.42 9.53 -0.58
CA ASP A 69 0.13 10.74 -1.35
C ASP A 69 0.14 10.46 -2.87
N LEU A 70 1.14 9.74 -3.35
CA LEU A 70 1.24 9.34 -4.75
C LEU A 70 0.04 8.48 -5.19
N VAL A 71 -0.38 7.52 -4.36
CA VAL A 71 -1.57 6.70 -4.62
C VAL A 71 -2.84 7.55 -4.67
N TYR A 72 -3.01 8.48 -3.76
CA TYR A 72 -4.14 9.40 -3.78
C TYR A 72 -4.23 10.18 -5.09
N HIS A 73 -3.09 10.62 -5.63
CA HIS A 73 -3.00 11.32 -6.91
C HIS A 73 -2.97 10.39 -8.14
N SER A 74 -3.10 9.08 -7.93
CA SER A 74 -3.04 8.06 -9.00
C SER A 74 -1.68 7.94 -9.71
N ASP A 75 -0.61 8.38 -9.08
CA ASP A 75 0.76 8.21 -9.58
C ASP A 75 1.32 6.85 -9.11
N TRP A 76 0.80 5.79 -9.71
CA TRP A 76 1.13 4.42 -9.35
C TRP A 76 2.57 4.04 -9.66
N GLU A 77 3.14 4.61 -10.72
CA GLU A 77 4.52 4.33 -11.12
C GLU A 77 5.50 4.88 -10.11
N GLU A 78 5.34 6.13 -9.70
CA GLU A 78 6.20 6.74 -8.71
C GLU A 78 5.96 6.15 -7.30
N ALA A 79 4.72 5.81 -6.97
CA ALA A 79 4.41 5.08 -5.73
C ALA A 79 5.15 3.74 -5.67
N CYS A 80 5.23 3.01 -6.79
CA CYS A 80 5.97 1.76 -6.89
C CYS A 80 7.48 1.97 -6.73
N ARG A 81 8.05 3.00 -7.38
CA ARG A 81 9.48 3.34 -7.22
C ARG A 81 9.81 3.72 -5.78
N ASN A 82 8.97 4.55 -5.17
CA ASN A 82 9.13 4.96 -3.77
C ASN A 82 9.09 3.74 -2.84
N LEU A 83 8.13 2.85 -3.02
CA LEU A 83 8.01 1.63 -2.22
C LEU A 83 9.23 0.72 -2.39
N HIS A 84 9.72 0.51 -3.61
CA HIS A 84 10.90 -0.31 -3.88
C HIS A 84 12.22 0.33 -3.40
N SER A 85 12.25 1.61 -3.10
CA SER A 85 13.44 2.27 -2.54
C SER A 85 13.81 1.73 -1.16
N THR A 86 12.84 1.20 -0.42
CA THR A 86 13.04 0.66 0.94
C THR A 86 12.65 -0.81 1.07
N ASN A 87 11.76 -1.32 0.23
CA ASN A 87 11.24 -2.68 0.29
C ASN A 87 11.45 -3.42 -1.03
N ASN A 88 12.30 -4.44 -1.01
CA ASN A 88 12.62 -5.22 -2.20
C ASN A 88 11.55 -6.24 -2.58
N PHE A 89 10.67 -6.62 -1.65
CA PHE A 89 9.68 -7.71 -1.83
C PHE A 89 8.28 -7.31 -1.34
N PRO A 90 7.70 -6.21 -1.86
CA PRO A 90 6.39 -5.75 -1.40
C PRO A 90 5.25 -6.73 -1.72
N GLU A 91 5.44 -7.65 -2.68
CA GLU A 91 4.49 -8.73 -2.97
C GLU A 91 4.33 -9.71 -1.80
N PHE A 92 5.38 -9.93 -1.03
CA PHE A 92 5.33 -10.75 0.18
C PHE A 92 4.85 -9.94 1.37
N THR A 93 5.49 -8.81 1.64
CA THR A 93 5.15 -7.98 2.81
C THR A 93 3.72 -7.49 2.75
N GLY A 94 3.24 -7.06 1.59
CA GLY A 94 1.85 -6.65 1.38
C GLY A 94 0.83 -7.78 1.65
N ARG A 95 1.24 -9.05 1.70
CA ARG A 95 0.33 -10.19 1.96
C ARG A 95 0.48 -10.77 3.35
N ILE A 96 1.70 -10.95 3.84
CA ILE A 96 1.98 -11.76 5.05
C ILE A 96 2.60 -10.97 6.20
N CYS A 97 3.01 -9.71 5.98
CA CYS A 97 3.55 -8.87 7.04
C CYS A 97 2.48 -8.64 8.12
N PRO A 98 2.82 -8.72 9.41
CA PRO A 98 1.90 -8.37 10.50
C PRO A 98 1.59 -6.86 10.56
N ALA A 99 2.17 -6.07 9.66
CA ALA A 99 1.97 -4.63 9.48
C ALA A 99 2.13 -3.81 10.78
N PRO A 100 3.29 -3.89 11.46
CA PRO A 100 3.50 -3.13 12.70
C PRO A 100 3.46 -1.60 12.50
N CYS A 101 3.54 -1.15 11.26
CA CYS A 101 3.33 0.25 10.86
C CYS A 101 1.89 0.74 11.12
N GLU A 102 0.89 -0.14 11.01
CA GLU A 102 -0.51 0.24 11.24
C GLU A 102 -0.79 0.59 12.70
N PRO A 103 -0.49 -0.26 13.70
CA PRO A 103 -0.62 0.13 15.11
C PRO A 103 0.27 1.32 15.50
N SER A 104 1.35 1.58 14.77
CA SER A 104 2.20 2.75 14.98
C SER A 104 1.66 4.03 14.32
N CYS A 105 0.63 3.93 13.50
CA CYS A 105 0.01 5.09 12.87
C CYS A 105 -0.59 6.04 13.92
N THR A 106 -0.34 7.34 13.81
CA THR A 106 -0.87 8.37 14.72
C THR A 106 -2.39 8.34 14.82
N LEU A 107 -3.10 8.02 13.73
CA LEU A 107 -4.56 7.87 13.74
C LEU A 107 -5.04 6.83 14.75
N ASN A 108 -4.24 5.81 15.04
CA ASN A 108 -4.61 4.75 15.98
C ASN A 108 -4.79 5.23 17.44
N LEU A 109 -4.46 6.48 17.73
CA LEU A 109 -4.68 7.07 19.04
C LEU A 109 -6.15 7.46 19.28
N THR A 110 -6.86 7.84 18.22
CA THR A 110 -8.22 8.40 18.32
C THR A 110 -9.23 7.71 17.41
N ASP A 111 -8.76 6.99 16.41
CA ASP A 111 -9.57 6.31 15.39
C ASP A 111 -8.84 5.05 14.90
N GLN A 112 -9.28 4.46 13.80
CA GLN A 112 -8.61 3.34 13.16
C GLN A 112 -7.43 3.83 12.30
N PRO A 113 -6.29 3.14 12.32
CA PRO A 113 -5.10 3.51 11.54
C PRO A 113 -5.38 3.50 10.03
N ALA A 114 -4.50 4.12 9.26
CA ALA A 114 -4.51 3.97 7.80
C ALA A 114 -4.30 2.50 7.41
N THR A 115 -4.94 2.06 6.32
CA THR A 115 -4.89 0.68 5.79
C THR A 115 -3.60 0.47 4.98
N ILE A 116 -2.46 0.55 5.65
CA ILE A 116 -1.13 0.63 5.05
C ILE A 116 -0.82 -0.62 4.22
N GLN A 117 -1.02 -1.80 4.79
CA GLN A 117 -0.69 -3.07 4.13
C GLN A 117 -1.54 -3.31 2.87
N SER A 118 -2.81 -2.95 2.90
CA SER A 118 -3.69 -3.12 1.73
C SER A 118 -3.29 -2.19 0.58
N ILE A 119 -2.88 -0.97 0.90
CA ILE A 119 -2.38 0.01 -0.08
C ILE A 119 -1.06 -0.47 -0.67
N GLU A 120 -0.08 -0.87 0.15
CA GLU A 120 1.20 -1.44 -0.27
C GLU A 120 1.02 -2.59 -1.27
N CYS A 121 0.15 -3.54 -0.96
CA CYS A 121 -0.17 -4.65 -1.85
C CYS A 121 -0.75 -4.18 -3.18
N THR A 122 -1.60 -3.16 -3.17
CA THR A 122 -2.25 -2.66 -4.38
C THR A 122 -1.28 -1.88 -5.27
N ILE A 123 -0.36 -1.10 -4.71
CA ILE A 123 0.68 -0.40 -5.47
C ILE A 123 1.39 -1.38 -6.39
N LEU A 124 1.81 -2.52 -5.86
CA LEU A 124 2.52 -3.52 -6.63
C LEU A 124 1.65 -4.16 -7.72
N VAL A 125 0.44 -4.58 -7.37
CA VAL A 125 -0.48 -5.20 -8.34
C VAL A 125 -0.74 -4.26 -9.52
N ARG A 126 -0.96 -2.97 -9.25
CA ARG A 126 -1.18 -1.95 -10.28
C ARG A 126 0.05 -1.70 -11.14
N ALA A 127 1.23 -1.66 -10.53
CA ALA A 127 2.47 -1.51 -11.28
C ALA A 127 2.69 -2.70 -12.24
N PHE A 128 2.43 -3.92 -11.80
CA PHE A 128 2.50 -5.10 -12.68
C PHE A 128 1.47 -5.06 -13.80
N ASP A 129 0.23 -4.70 -13.51
CA ASP A 129 -0.81 -4.57 -14.54
C ASP A 129 -0.41 -3.55 -15.60
N SER A 130 0.13 -2.40 -15.22
CA SER A 130 0.60 -1.38 -16.15
C SER A 130 1.80 -1.85 -16.97
N LEU A 131 2.73 -2.61 -16.37
CA LEU A 131 3.91 -3.15 -17.05
C LEU A 131 3.54 -4.26 -18.05
N LEU A 132 2.52 -5.05 -17.78
CA LEU A 132 2.01 -6.06 -18.73
C LEU A 132 1.39 -5.40 -19.96
N HIS A 133 0.88 -4.16 -19.84
CA HIS A 133 0.34 -3.38 -20.95
C HIS A 133 1.36 -2.50 -21.67
N THR A 134 2.49 -2.19 -21.03
CA THR A 134 3.59 -1.37 -21.59
C THR A 134 4.85 -2.19 -21.74
N SER A 135 5.03 -2.89 -22.84
CA SER A 135 6.29 -3.51 -23.34
C SER A 135 7.33 -4.05 -22.30
N PRO A 136 7.95 -5.21 -22.54
CA PRO A 136 8.98 -5.82 -21.66
C PRO A 136 10.20 -4.93 -21.33
N ALA A 137 10.44 -3.86 -22.10
CA ALA A 137 11.55 -2.94 -21.90
C ALA A 137 11.40 -2.06 -20.64
N ALA A 138 10.19 -1.83 -20.14
CA ALA A 138 9.96 -0.99 -18.96
C ALA A 138 10.41 -1.65 -17.65
N TYR A 139 10.46 -2.98 -17.59
CA TYR A 139 10.87 -3.72 -16.40
C TYR A 139 12.35 -3.47 -16.04
N HIS A 140 13.21 -3.25 -17.03
CA HIS A 140 14.64 -3.00 -16.79
C HIS A 140 14.94 -1.64 -16.13
N HIS A 141 14.04 -0.68 -16.23
CA HIS A 141 14.23 0.64 -15.59
C HIS A 141 13.86 0.63 -14.10
N LEU A 142 12.99 -0.24 -13.65
CA LEU A 142 12.64 -0.35 -12.23
C LEU A 142 13.71 -1.09 -11.40
N SER A 143 14.52 -1.94 -12.04
CA SER A 143 15.58 -2.71 -11.40
C SER A 143 16.96 -2.04 -11.42
N SER A 144 17.10 -0.89 -12.05
CA SER A 144 18.37 -0.20 -12.25
C SER A 144 18.53 1.11 -11.46
N ALA A 145 17.76 1.29 -10.38
CA ALA A 145 18.03 2.35 -9.43
C ALA A 145 19.40 2.07 -8.76
N PRO A 146 20.38 2.99 -8.83
CA PRO A 146 21.66 2.78 -8.17
C PRO A 146 21.47 2.71 -6.65
N ILE A 147 22.11 1.71 -6.05
CA ILE A 147 22.26 1.56 -4.60
C ILE A 147 23.11 2.70 -4.06
#